data_dcd0eb1a9702889404d072a16a2754c3
#
_entry.id   dcd0eb1a9702889404d072a16a2754c3
#
_cell.length_a   1.000
_cell.length_b   1.000
_cell.length_c   1.000
_cell.angle_alpha   90.00
_cell.angle_beta   90.00
_cell.angle_gamma   90.00
#
_symmetry.space_group_name_H-M   'P 1'
#
loop_
_entity.id
_entity.type
_entity.pdbx_description
1 polymer ?
#
loop_
_entity_poly.entity_id
_entity_poly.type
_entity_poly.pdbx_seq_one_letter_code
_entity_poly.pdbx_strand_id
1 'polypeptide(L)'
;MSSELIRVLLVEDDLGDADLICKLLEMVNSTHFQVTQSRRLKEALQHLCQESFDVVLLDLSLPDSHGLGTISQICTQAPNVPIVILSDLEDESLAIEALQKGAQDYLVKGQVESDLLVRAIRYAIERTKIRQLLNQKEEQLKIANEDLERRVEERTVELRQANDQLRGLETQLREALAQEKELSELKSRIITTVSHEYRTPLTTIFSSAEMLQVYRHKWDDNKQLKHFQRIQSSVKHLVALVNDVLFLNQAEFEKLEFHPTLINLVPFVHEVVDELQSTVDDKHCLRFADQDDCKPVFLDEKLLRQILTNLLSNAIKYSPKGGNVQIRLSCEYNRVIFQVKDEGIGIPSEEQDQLFKSFSRASNVGTIAGTGLGLSIVKKCVDLHGGQLAVESEVGVGTTFTVSLPVDGKLVD
;
A
#
# COMPACT_ATOMS: atom_id res chain seq x y z
N MET A 1 -12.50 -8.46 -70.33
CA MET A 1 -12.97 -9.38 -69.26
C MET A 1 -12.36 -10.73 -69.63
N SER A 2 -11.45 -11.23 -68.74
CA SER A 2 -10.83 -12.56 -68.96
C SER A 2 -11.94 -13.61 -68.82
N SER A 3 -12.14 -14.37 -69.86
CA SER A 3 -13.04 -15.53 -69.84
C SER A 3 -12.48 -16.51 -68.82
N GLU A 4 -13.20 -16.70 -67.71
CA GLU A 4 -12.83 -17.63 -66.65
C GLU A 4 -12.95 -19.06 -67.20
N LEU A 5 -11.87 -19.83 -67.19
CA LEU A 5 -11.86 -21.23 -67.61
C LEU A 5 -12.37 -22.08 -66.46
N ILE A 6 -13.50 -22.76 -66.63
CA ILE A 6 -14.10 -23.66 -65.63
C ILE A 6 -13.83 -25.10 -66.06
N ARG A 7 -13.12 -25.84 -65.12
CA ARG A 7 -12.84 -27.27 -65.34
C ARG A 7 -13.98 -28.12 -64.77
N VAL A 8 -14.63 -28.81 -65.63
CA VAL A 8 -15.81 -29.65 -65.34
C VAL A 8 -15.47 -31.12 -65.50
N LEU A 9 -15.67 -31.89 -64.41
CA LEU A 9 -15.66 -33.35 -64.52
C LEU A 9 -17.10 -33.84 -64.76
N LEU A 10 -17.37 -34.33 -65.91
CA LEU A 10 -18.67 -34.94 -66.28
C LEU A 10 -18.57 -36.46 -66.06
N VAL A 11 -19.39 -36.99 -65.16
CA VAL A 11 -19.46 -38.41 -64.84
C VAL A 11 -20.81 -38.92 -65.36
N GLU A 12 -20.81 -39.60 -66.56
CA GLU A 12 -21.96 -39.99 -67.32
C GLU A 12 -21.60 -41.20 -68.17
N ASP A 13 -22.35 -42.27 -68.10
CA ASP A 13 -22.11 -43.51 -68.87
C ASP A 13 -22.74 -43.52 -70.21
N ASP A 14 -23.89 -42.85 -70.38
CA ASP A 14 -24.57 -42.71 -71.73
C ASP A 14 -23.84 -41.67 -72.60
N LEU A 15 -23.42 -42.10 -73.77
CA LEU A 15 -22.72 -41.24 -74.74
C LEU A 15 -23.57 -40.13 -75.30
N GLY A 16 -24.89 -40.38 -75.44
CA GLY A 16 -25.80 -39.40 -76.00
C GLY A 16 -26.06 -38.26 -75.05
N ASP A 17 -26.23 -38.56 -73.73
CA ASP A 17 -26.40 -37.60 -72.64
C ASP A 17 -25.10 -36.80 -72.38
N ALA A 18 -23.97 -37.49 -72.42
CA ALA A 18 -22.68 -36.82 -72.28
C ALA A 18 -22.41 -35.80 -73.38
N ASP A 19 -22.73 -36.20 -74.67
CA ASP A 19 -22.57 -35.34 -75.82
C ASP A 19 -23.54 -34.15 -75.79
N LEU A 20 -24.79 -34.37 -75.32
CA LEU A 20 -25.77 -33.30 -75.09
C LEU A 20 -25.27 -32.27 -74.07
N ILE A 21 -24.81 -32.70 -72.89
CA ILE A 21 -24.30 -31.80 -71.85
C ILE A 21 -23.10 -31.02 -72.37
N CYS A 22 -22.15 -31.64 -73.05
CA CYS A 22 -21.00 -30.96 -73.66
C CYS A 22 -21.47 -29.88 -74.69
N LYS A 23 -22.40 -30.16 -75.54
CA LYS A 23 -22.96 -29.18 -76.48
C LYS A 23 -23.67 -28.02 -75.78
N LEU A 24 -24.44 -28.31 -74.75
CA LEU A 24 -25.06 -27.26 -73.92
C LEU A 24 -24.05 -26.31 -73.29
N LEU A 25 -22.90 -26.83 -72.83
CA LEU A 25 -21.82 -26.02 -72.29
C LEU A 25 -21.05 -25.23 -73.37
N GLU A 26 -20.88 -25.80 -74.56
CA GLU A 26 -20.25 -25.14 -75.74
C GLU A 26 -21.06 -23.99 -76.32
N MET A 27 -22.37 -24.05 -76.22
CA MET A 27 -23.28 -23.00 -76.73
C MET A 27 -23.13 -21.67 -76.01
N VAL A 28 -22.48 -21.63 -74.85
CA VAL A 28 -22.35 -20.42 -74.02
C VAL A 28 -21.12 -19.64 -74.40
N ASN A 29 -21.27 -18.52 -75.02
CA ASN A 29 -20.21 -17.64 -75.48
C ASN A 29 -19.48 -16.86 -74.31
N SER A 30 -20.06 -16.83 -73.11
CA SER A 30 -19.55 -16.00 -71.96
C SER A 30 -18.58 -16.72 -71.05
N THR A 31 -18.43 -18.05 -71.20
CA THR A 31 -17.58 -18.85 -70.26
C THR A 31 -16.95 -20.00 -71.07
N HIS A 32 -15.64 -20.23 -70.80
CA HIS A 32 -14.98 -21.39 -71.40
C HIS A 32 -14.99 -22.56 -70.42
N PHE A 33 -15.66 -23.66 -70.86
CA PHE A 33 -15.68 -24.90 -70.08
C PHE A 33 -14.66 -25.89 -70.65
N GLN A 34 -13.85 -26.45 -69.82
CA GLN A 34 -13.00 -27.59 -70.17
C GLN A 34 -13.57 -28.83 -69.49
N VAL A 35 -14.21 -29.68 -70.32
CA VAL A 35 -14.93 -30.88 -69.86
C VAL A 35 -14.04 -32.10 -69.98
N THR A 36 -13.81 -32.78 -68.83
CA THR A 36 -13.21 -34.12 -68.80
C THR A 36 -14.34 -35.12 -68.52
N GLN A 37 -14.49 -36.10 -69.40
CA GLN A 37 -15.53 -37.11 -69.30
C GLN A 37 -15.04 -38.39 -68.63
N SER A 38 -15.87 -38.99 -67.79
CA SER A 38 -15.67 -40.29 -67.14
C SER A 38 -16.97 -41.09 -67.25
N ARG A 39 -16.87 -42.35 -67.61
CA ARG A 39 -18.03 -43.21 -67.70
C ARG A 39 -18.33 -44.03 -66.47
N ARG A 40 -17.45 -43.99 -65.54
CA ARG A 40 -17.50 -44.75 -64.25
C ARG A 40 -17.08 -43.92 -63.13
N LEU A 41 -17.65 -44.17 -61.93
CA LEU A 41 -17.24 -43.51 -60.70
C LEU A 41 -15.72 -43.73 -60.41
N LYS A 42 -15.20 -44.94 -60.60
CA LYS A 42 -13.80 -45.25 -60.37
C LYS A 42 -12.83 -44.40 -61.21
N GLU A 43 -13.19 -44.13 -62.47
CA GLU A 43 -12.42 -43.24 -63.35
C GLU A 43 -12.53 -41.77 -62.88
N ALA A 44 -13.73 -41.33 -62.52
CA ALA A 44 -13.93 -39.99 -61.96
C ALA A 44 -13.10 -39.73 -60.66
N LEU A 45 -13.06 -40.70 -59.76
CA LEU A 45 -12.25 -40.62 -58.56
C LEU A 45 -10.72 -40.60 -58.91
N GLN A 46 -10.25 -41.29 -59.92
CA GLN A 46 -8.89 -41.18 -60.40
C GLN A 46 -8.54 -39.79 -60.94
N HIS A 47 -9.45 -39.21 -61.78
CA HIS A 47 -9.29 -37.86 -62.29
C HIS A 47 -9.25 -36.84 -61.12
N LEU A 48 -10.11 -36.94 -60.12
CA LEU A 48 -10.13 -36.08 -58.95
C LEU A 48 -8.86 -36.16 -58.08
N CYS A 49 -8.13 -37.28 -58.17
CA CYS A 49 -6.82 -37.44 -57.53
C CYS A 49 -5.66 -36.81 -58.33
N GLN A 50 -5.80 -36.74 -59.67
CA GLN A 50 -4.70 -36.33 -60.55
C GLN A 50 -4.78 -34.89 -61.00
N GLU A 51 -6.00 -34.37 -61.10
CA GLU A 51 -6.28 -33.06 -61.65
C GLU A 51 -7.24 -32.28 -60.73
N SER A 52 -7.23 -30.98 -60.87
CA SER A 52 -8.18 -30.07 -60.14
C SER A 52 -9.37 -29.76 -61.00
N PHE A 53 -10.56 -29.90 -60.43
CA PHE A 53 -11.82 -29.53 -61.06
C PHE A 53 -12.55 -28.47 -60.24
N ASP A 54 -13.29 -27.60 -60.96
CA ASP A 54 -14.08 -26.55 -60.33
C ASP A 54 -15.47 -27.06 -59.95
N VAL A 55 -16.01 -28.09 -60.73
CA VAL A 55 -17.31 -28.70 -60.49
C VAL A 55 -17.34 -30.14 -61.02
N VAL A 56 -18.08 -30.97 -60.34
CA VAL A 56 -18.48 -32.32 -60.89
C VAL A 56 -19.92 -32.29 -61.26
N LEU A 57 -20.19 -32.68 -62.51
CA LEU A 57 -21.53 -33.00 -63.00
C LEU A 57 -21.68 -34.53 -62.91
N LEU A 58 -22.62 -35.00 -62.11
CA LEU A 58 -22.69 -36.40 -61.73
C LEU A 58 -24.06 -37.02 -62.13
N ASP A 59 -24.04 -38.06 -62.95
CA ASP A 59 -25.15 -38.97 -63.00
C ASP A 59 -25.20 -39.96 -61.88
N LEU A 60 -26.40 -40.23 -61.35
CA LEU A 60 -26.57 -41.18 -60.23
C LEU A 60 -26.75 -42.65 -60.74
N SER A 61 -26.87 -42.89 -62.05
CA SER A 61 -27.12 -44.19 -62.64
C SER A 61 -25.90 -44.73 -63.38
N LEU A 62 -24.77 -44.82 -62.71
CA LEU A 62 -23.49 -45.30 -63.27
C LEU A 62 -23.38 -46.82 -63.20
N PRO A 63 -22.64 -47.45 -64.14
CA PRO A 63 -22.48 -48.91 -64.18
C PRO A 63 -21.78 -49.53 -63.04
N ASP A 64 -20.95 -48.79 -62.31
CA ASP A 64 -20.17 -49.18 -61.13
C ASP A 64 -20.64 -48.58 -59.82
N SER A 65 -21.66 -47.68 -59.85
CA SER A 65 -22.23 -47.09 -58.64
C SER A 65 -23.62 -46.54 -58.93
N HIS A 66 -24.53 -46.77 -57.98
CA HIS A 66 -25.94 -46.31 -58.17
C HIS A 66 -26.38 -45.49 -56.95
N GLY A 67 -27.17 -44.44 -57.22
CA GLY A 67 -27.84 -43.63 -56.23
C GLY A 67 -26.92 -42.75 -55.37
N LEU A 68 -27.43 -42.35 -54.22
CA LEU A 68 -26.80 -41.33 -53.36
C LEU A 68 -25.43 -41.70 -52.71
N GLY A 69 -25.09 -43.02 -52.76
CA GLY A 69 -23.76 -43.48 -52.29
C GLY A 69 -22.60 -42.94 -53.10
N THR A 70 -22.84 -42.63 -54.39
CA THR A 70 -21.87 -42.04 -55.32
C THR A 70 -21.46 -40.66 -54.93
N ILE A 71 -22.38 -39.83 -54.39
CA ILE A 71 -22.13 -38.47 -53.90
C ILE A 71 -21.17 -38.53 -52.72
N SER A 72 -21.43 -39.42 -51.76
CA SER A 72 -20.58 -39.55 -50.53
C SER A 72 -19.15 -39.94 -50.87
N GLN A 73 -18.92 -40.78 -51.87
CA GLN A 73 -17.60 -41.18 -52.32
C GLN A 73 -16.84 -40.02 -52.96
N ILE A 74 -17.47 -39.21 -53.80
CA ILE A 74 -16.87 -38.01 -54.41
C ILE A 74 -16.59 -36.96 -53.34
N CYS A 75 -17.55 -36.68 -52.41
CA CYS A 75 -17.38 -35.73 -51.34
C CYS A 75 -16.21 -36.11 -50.40
N THR A 76 -15.99 -37.42 -50.19
CA THR A 76 -14.85 -37.89 -49.33
C THR A 76 -13.52 -37.67 -50.05
N GLN A 77 -13.46 -37.91 -51.37
CA GLN A 77 -12.22 -37.75 -52.13
C GLN A 77 -11.90 -36.29 -52.46
N ALA A 78 -12.93 -35.49 -52.76
CA ALA A 78 -12.81 -34.11 -53.17
C ALA A 78 -13.80 -33.21 -52.41
N PRO A 79 -13.64 -32.98 -51.09
CA PRO A 79 -14.62 -32.30 -50.25
C PRO A 79 -14.83 -30.83 -50.62
N ASN A 80 -13.94 -30.29 -51.40
CA ASN A 80 -13.95 -28.88 -51.82
C ASN A 80 -14.47 -28.65 -53.21
N VAL A 81 -14.81 -29.71 -53.95
CA VAL A 81 -15.34 -29.63 -55.30
C VAL A 81 -16.87 -29.77 -55.26
N PRO A 82 -17.63 -28.77 -55.73
CA PRO A 82 -19.08 -28.86 -55.77
C PRO A 82 -19.58 -29.92 -56.75
N ILE A 83 -20.66 -30.58 -56.37
CA ILE A 83 -21.31 -31.61 -57.18
C ILE A 83 -22.70 -31.11 -57.62
N VAL A 84 -22.94 -31.12 -58.91
CA VAL A 84 -24.27 -30.88 -59.48
C VAL A 84 -24.73 -32.20 -60.07
N ILE A 85 -25.90 -32.64 -59.66
CA ILE A 85 -26.43 -33.91 -60.06
C ILE A 85 -27.25 -33.75 -61.40
N LEU A 86 -27.05 -34.66 -62.30
CA LEU A 86 -27.82 -34.82 -63.51
C LEU A 86 -28.62 -36.14 -63.42
N SER A 87 -29.91 -36.15 -63.57
CA SER A 87 -30.74 -37.35 -63.42
C SER A 87 -31.88 -37.37 -64.42
N ASP A 88 -32.23 -38.54 -64.82
CA ASP A 88 -33.41 -38.74 -65.68
C ASP A 88 -34.76 -38.71 -64.96
N LEU A 89 -34.68 -38.83 -63.62
CA LEU A 89 -35.87 -38.89 -62.77
C LEU A 89 -36.25 -37.54 -62.25
N GLU A 90 -37.48 -37.16 -62.36
CA GLU A 90 -38.10 -36.02 -61.71
C GLU A 90 -38.65 -36.46 -60.34
N ASP A 91 -37.75 -36.74 -59.41
CA ASP A 91 -38.11 -37.20 -58.08
C ASP A 91 -37.63 -36.16 -57.04
N GLU A 92 -38.56 -35.42 -56.47
CA GLU A 92 -38.28 -34.34 -55.47
C GLU A 92 -37.68 -34.90 -54.20
N SER A 93 -38.05 -36.11 -53.81
CA SER A 93 -37.50 -36.74 -52.58
C SER A 93 -36.03 -37.09 -52.76
N LEU A 94 -35.66 -37.61 -53.94
CA LEU A 94 -34.29 -37.92 -54.29
C LEU A 94 -33.42 -36.67 -54.40
N ALA A 95 -33.96 -35.57 -54.93
CA ALA A 95 -33.27 -34.28 -55.01
C ALA A 95 -32.94 -33.73 -53.61
N ILE A 96 -33.91 -33.75 -52.67
CA ILE A 96 -33.71 -33.32 -51.31
C ILE A 96 -32.63 -34.16 -50.59
N GLU A 97 -32.72 -35.49 -50.73
CA GLU A 97 -31.69 -36.37 -50.12
C GLU A 97 -30.29 -36.16 -50.70
N ALA A 98 -30.22 -35.90 -52.03
CA ALA A 98 -28.95 -35.62 -52.69
C ALA A 98 -28.32 -34.34 -52.19
N LEU A 99 -29.08 -33.26 -51.96
CA LEU A 99 -28.61 -32.03 -51.36
C LEU A 99 -28.14 -32.23 -49.90
N GLN A 100 -28.85 -33.04 -49.13
CA GLN A 100 -28.46 -33.41 -47.77
C GLN A 100 -27.14 -34.21 -47.71
N LYS A 101 -26.87 -35.01 -48.79
CA LYS A 101 -25.63 -35.80 -48.95
C LYS A 101 -24.44 -34.98 -49.45
N GLY A 102 -24.63 -33.70 -49.77
CA GLY A 102 -23.54 -32.78 -50.13
C GLY A 102 -23.55 -32.29 -51.57
N ALA A 103 -24.51 -32.70 -52.40
CA ALA A 103 -24.72 -32.06 -53.71
C ALA A 103 -25.13 -30.59 -53.55
N GLN A 104 -24.70 -29.74 -54.46
CA GLN A 104 -25.06 -28.34 -54.49
C GLN A 104 -26.32 -28.03 -55.27
N ASP A 105 -26.60 -28.83 -56.26
CA ASP A 105 -27.81 -28.71 -57.11
C ASP A 105 -28.20 -30.06 -57.74
N TYR A 106 -29.45 -30.13 -58.20
CA TYR A 106 -30.01 -31.31 -58.84
C TYR A 106 -30.79 -30.88 -60.12
N LEU A 107 -30.39 -31.41 -61.24
CA LEU A 107 -30.98 -31.05 -62.54
C LEU A 107 -31.53 -32.29 -63.23
N VAL A 108 -32.71 -32.16 -63.88
CA VAL A 108 -33.36 -33.22 -64.64
C VAL A 108 -32.90 -33.14 -66.10
N LYS A 109 -32.23 -34.17 -66.66
CA LYS A 109 -31.59 -34.16 -67.99
C LYS A 109 -32.53 -33.70 -69.09
N GLY A 110 -33.73 -34.18 -69.11
CA GLY A 110 -34.73 -33.83 -70.14
C GLY A 110 -35.23 -32.36 -70.10
N GLN A 111 -34.95 -31.62 -69.09
CA GLN A 111 -35.38 -30.23 -68.87
C GLN A 111 -34.22 -29.25 -68.79
N VAL A 112 -32.98 -29.70 -68.94
CA VAL A 112 -31.77 -28.86 -68.79
C VAL A 112 -31.57 -28.04 -70.05
N GLU A 113 -31.72 -26.74 -69.95
CA GLU A 113 -31.27 -25.74 -70.88
C GLU A 113 -29.90 -25.24 -70.60
N SER A 114 -29.18 -24.77 -71.63
CA SER A 114 -27.79 -24.25 -71.44
C SER A 114 -27.69 -23.21 -70.39
N ASP A 115 -28.57 -22.24 -70.29
CA ASP A 115 -28.55 -21.16 -69.28
C ASP A 115 -28.76 -21.69 -67.87
N LEU A 116 -29.62 -22.69 -67.67
CA LEU A 116 -29.91 -23.32 -66.42
C LEU A 116 -28.66 -24.09 -65.90
N LEU A 117 -28.05 -24.90 -66.79
CA LEU A 117 -26.85 -25.66 -66.46
C LEU A 117 -25.67 -24.75 -66.00
N VAL A 118 -25.40 -23.72 -66.81
CA VAL A 118 -24.33 -22.77 -66.52
C VAL A 118 -24.56 -22.03 -65.19
N ARG A 119 -25.81 -21.66 -64.92
CA ARG A 119 -26.21 -21.01 -63.69
C ARG A 119 -26.02 -21.91 -62.45
N ALA A 120 -26.42 -23.17 -62.56
CA ALA A 120 -26.25 -24.17 -61.51
C ALA A 120 -24.76 -24.39 -61.21
N ILE A 121 -23.93 -24.56 -62.24
CA ILE A 121 -22.49 -24.70 -62.15
C ILE A 121 -21.87 -23.48 -61.40
N ARG A 122 -22.15 -22.26 -61.83
CA ARG A 122 -21.63 -21.05 -61.24
C ARG A 122 -22.06 -20.90 -59.79
N TYR A 123 -23.31 -21.12 -59.46
CA TYR A 123 -23.83 -21.06 -58.14
C TYR A 123 -23.15 -22.10 -57.18
N ALA A 124 -22.98 -23.31 -57.69
CA ALA A 124 -22.33 -24.39 -56.97
C ALA A 124 -20.86 -24.00 -56.60
N ILE A 125 -20.12 -23.48 -57.59
CA ILE A 125 -18.74 -23.01 -57.38
C ILE A 125 -18.70 -21.85 -56.40
N GLU A 126 -19.55 -20.83 -56.56
CA GLU A 126 -19.54 -19.64 -55.72
C GLU A 126 -19.94 -19.95 -54.28
N ARG A 127 -20.97 -20.76 -54.05
CA ARG A 127 -21.37 -21.22 -52.69
C ARG A 127 -20.24 -21.97 -51.99
N THR A 128 -19.52 -22.81 -52.75
CA THR A 128 -18.40 -23.56 -52.19
C THR A 128 -17.24 -22.63 -51.80
N LYS A 129 -16.89 -21.65 -52.65
CA LYS A 129 -15.87 -20.62 -52.35
C LYS A 129 -16.25 -19.79 -51.12
N ILE A 130 -17.49 -19.35 -51.00
CA ILE A 130 -17.97 -18.57 -49.84
C ILE A 130 -17.91 -19.41 -48.58
N ARG A 131 -18.32 -20.68 -48.61
CA ARG A 131 -18.22 -21.58 -47.43
C ARG A 131 -16.79 -21.77 -46.97
N GLN A 132 -15.86 -21.98 -47.90
CA GLN A 132 -14.43 -22.12 -47.58
C GLN A 132 -13.86 -20.85 -46.93
N LEU A 133 -14.20 -19.67 -47.50
CA LEU A 133 -13.76 -18.39 -46.96
C LEU A 133 -14.32 -18.15 -45.55
N LEU A 134 -15.61 -18.50 -45.36
CA LEU A 134 -16.24 -18.36 -44.03
C LEU A 134 -15.56 -19.23 -43.00
N ASN A 135 -15.33 -20.51 -43.29
CA ASN A 135 -14.62 -21.43 -42.38
C ASN A 135 -13.20 -20.93 -42.01
N GLN A 136 -12.48 -20.41 -43.03
CA GLN A 136 -11.16 -19.84 -42.81
C GLN A 136 -11.22 -18.61 -41.86
N LYS A 137 -12.24 -17.76 -42.06
CA LYS A 137 -12.43 -16.57 -41.20
C LYS A 137 -12.84 -16.93 -39.78
N GLU A 138 -13.69 -17.93 -39.63
CA GLU A 138 -14.08 -18.43 -38.30
C GLU A 138 -12.89 -18.98 -37.54
N GLU A 139 -12.00 -19.76 -38.18
CA GLU A 139 -10.79 -20.29 -37.54
C GLU A 139 -9.82 -19.17 -37.19
N GLN A 140 -9.61 -18.19 -38.10
CA GLN A 140 -8.77 -17.02 -37.79
C GLN A 140 -9.33 -16.22 -36.64
N LEU A 141 -10.63 -16.03 -36.56
CA LEU A 141 -11.29 -15.30 -35.47
C LEU A 141 -11.14 -16.03 -34.14
N LYS A 142 -11.29 -17.37 -34.18
CA LYS A 142 -11.11 -18.20 -32.98
C LYS A 142 -9.70 -18.06 -32.40
N ILE A 143 -8.66 -18.21 -33.24
CA ILE A 143 -7.25 -18.04 -32.82
C ILE A 143 -6.98 -16.64 -32.28
N ALA A 144 -7.51 -15.60 -32.94
CA ALA A 144 -7.35 -14.23 -32.51
C ALA A 144 -8.03 -13.95 -31.15
N ASN A 145 -9.21 -14.56 -30.92
CA ASN A 145 -9.93 -14.42 -29.66
C ASN A 145 -9.21 -15.11 -28.51
N GLU A 146 -8.69 -16.31 -28.72
CA GLU A 146 -7.89 -17.04 -27.73
C GLU A 146 -6.61 -16.24 -27.33
N ASP A 147 -5.92 -15.63 -28.31
CA ASP A 147 -4.75 -14.78 -28.03
C ASP A 147 -5.13 -13.52 -27.25
N LEU A 148 -6.27 -12.91 -27.61
CA LEU A 148 -6.77 -11.73 -26.91
C LEU A 148 -7.15 -12.05 -25.46
N GLU A 149 -7.87 -13.15 -25.22
CA GLU A 149 -8.24 -13.60 -23.88
C GLU A 149 -7.00 -13.82 -23.02
N ARG A 150 -5.98 -14.48 -23.55
CA ARG A 150 -4.70 -14.68 -22.86
C ARG A 150 -4.03 -13.35 -22.49
N ARG A 151 -3.97 -12.39 -23.42
CA ARG A 151 -3.40 -11.06 -23.16
C ARG A 151 -4.18 -10.27 -22.12
N VAL A 152 -5.50 -10.38 -22.13
CA VAL A 152 -6.36 -9.75 -21.12
C VAL A 152 -6.09 -10.32 -19.75
N GLU A 153 -5.96 -11.65 -19.64
CA GLU A 153 -5.63 -12.32 -18.38
C GLU A 153 -4.27 -11.87 -17.84
N GLU A 154 -3.22 -11.91 -18.67
CA GLU A 154 -1.87 -11.46 -18.32
C GLU A 154 -1.86 -10.01 -17.81
N ARG A 155 -2.52 -9.11 -18.57
CA ARG A 155 -2.62 -7.69 -18.18
C ARG A 155 -3.44 -7.45 -16.90
N THR A 156 -4.46 -8.27 -16.71
CA THR A 156 -5.28 -8.18 -15.50
C THR A 156 -4.48 -8.56 -14.25
N VAL A 157 -3.64 -9.59 -14.35
CA VAL A 157 -2.75 -10.00 -13.26
C VAL A 157 -1.70 -8.92 -12.97
N GLU A 158 -1.04 -8.38 -14.01
CA GLU A 158 -0.07 -7.29 -13.87
C GLU A 158 -0.70 -6.05 -13.20
N LEU A 159 -1.89 -5.66 -13.64
CA LEU A 159 -2.60 -4.51 -13.08
C LEU A 159 -3.00 -4.71 -11.62
N ARG A 160 -3.41 -5.92 -11.24
CA ARG A 160 -3.73 -6.24 -9.83
C ARG A 160 -2.48 -6.13 -8.97
N GLN A 161 -1.35 -6.71 -9.39
CA GLN A 161 -0.08 -6.62 -8.66
C GLN A 161 0.39 -5.17 -8.50
N ALA A 162 0.35 -4.38 -9.57
CA ALA A 162 0.71 -2.97 -9.52
C ALA A 162 -0.21 -2.16 -8.58
N ASN A 163 -1.52 -2.46 -8.60
CA ASN A 163 -2.49 -1.78 -7.72
C ASN A 163 -2.26 -2.13 -6.23
N ASP A 164 -1.94 -3.40 -5.94
CA ASP A 164 -1.64 -3.82 -4.55
C ASP A 164 -0.34 -3.18 -4.04
N GLN A 165 0.69 -3.07 -4.89
CA GLN A 165 1.92 -2.34 -4.56
C GLN A 165 1.64 -0.85 -4.30
N LEU A 166 0.85 -0.20 -5.16
CA LEU A 166 0.48 1.20 -4.99
C LEU A 166 -0.28 1.45 -3.68
N ARG A 167 -1.22 0.57 -3.32
CA ARG A 167 -1.94 0.65 -2.04
C ARG A 167 -1.02 0.49 -0.83
N GLY A 168 -0.06 -0.43 -0.92
CA GLY A 168 0.96 -0.59 0.13
C GLY A 168 1.81 0.66 0.33
N LEU A 169 2.31 1.24 -0.77
CA LEU A 169 3.07 2.50 -0.74
C LEU A 169 2.25 3.69 -0.24
N GLU A 170 0.97 3.78 -0.64
CA GLU A 170 0.07 4.84 -0.15
C GLU A 170 -0.12 4.78 1.36
N THR A 171 -0.28 3.57 1.92
CA THR A 171 -0.41 3.38 3.36
C THR A 171 0.86 3.80 4.09
N GLN A 172 2.04 3.35 3.63
CA GLN A 172 3.33 3.76 4.21
C GLN A 172 3.56 5.27 4.14
N LEU A 173 3.20 5.89 3.01
CA LEU A 173 3.34 7.34 2.84
C LEU A 173 2.41 8.11 3.80
N ARG A 174 1.18 7.64 4.01
CA ARG A 174 0.25 8.25 4.97
C ARG A 174 0.75 8.17 6.40
N GLU A 175 1.31 7.02 6.79
CA GLU A 175 1.91 6.84 8.12
C GLU A 175 3.11 7.76 8.33
N ALA A 176 4.03 7.83 7.36
CA ALA A 176 5.19 8.72 7.41
C ALA A 176 4.78 10.20 7.48
N LEU A 177 3.76 10.60 6.72
CA LEU A 177 3.26 11.97 6.71
C LEU A 177 2.55 12.34 8.02
N ALA A 178 1.87 11.39 8.65
CA ALA A 178 1.26 11.58 9.97
C ALA A 178 2.34 11.79 11.05
N GLN A 179 3.42 11.00 11.02
CA GLN A 179 4.56 11.14 11.94
C GLN A 179 5.29 12.47 11.74
N GLU A 180 5.54 12.87 10.48
CA GLU A 180 6.17 14.16 10.17
C GLU A 180 5.33 15.34 10.66
N LYS A 181 4.00 15.27 10.48
CA LYS A 181 3.07 16.31 10.95
C LYS A 181 3.09 16.42 12.48
N GLU A 182 3.04 15.31 13.20
CA GLU A 182 3.12 15.28 14.66
C GLU A 182 4.43 15.89 15.16
N LEU A 183 5.56 15.53 14.54
CA LEU A 183 6.87 16.09 14.85
C LEU A 183 6.94 17.61 14.56
N SER A 184 6.37 18.04 13.46
CA SER A 184 6.30 19.47 13.07
C SER A 184 5.45 20.28 14.05
N GLU A 185 4.30 19.75 14.49
CA GLU A 185 3.44 20.37 15.50
C GLU A 185 4.16 20.48 16.86
N LEU A 186 4.84 19.41 17.26
CA LEU A 186 5.66 19.40 18.49
C LEU A 186 6.76 20.47 18.40
N LYS A 187 7.52 20.53 17.31
CA LYS A 187 8.56 21.53 17.08
C LYS A 187 8.00 22.96 17.15
N SER A 188 6.83 23.21 16.57
CA SER A 188 6.19 24.51 16.62
C SER A 188 5.75 24.90 18.04
N ARG A 189 5.20 23.98 18.82
CA ARG A 189 4.87 24.18 20.23
C ARG A 189 6.09 24.51 21.05
N ILE A 190 7.19 23.75 20.87
CA ILE A 190 8.48 24.00 21.55
C ILE A 190 8.93 25.44 21.31
N ILE A 191 9.03 25.86 20.03
CA ILE A 191 9.50 27.21 19.69
C ILE A 191 8.62 28.29 20.31
N THR A 192 7.30 28.12 20.28
CA THR A 192 6.35 29.11 20.83
C THR A 192 6.48 29.19 22.35
N THR A 193 6.48 28.06 23.04
CA THR A 193 6.57 28.02 24.52
C THR A 193 7.90 28.55 25.01
N VAL A 194 9.00 28.09 24.41
CA VAL A 194 10.36 28.55 24.75
C VAL A 194 10.50 30.07 24.53
N SER A 195 9.94 30.60 23.45
CA SER A 195 9.96 32.04 23.18
C SER A 195 9.23 32.84 24.26
N HIS A 196 8.10 32.34 24.75
CA HIS A 196 7.38 32.98 25.86
C HIS A 196 8.15 32.91 27.18
N GLU A 197 8.70 31.72 27.49
CA GLU A 197 9.47 31.51 28.72
C GLU A 197 10.81 32.29 28.76
N TYR A 198 11.40 32.62 27.62
CA TYR A 198 12.54 33.54 27.53
C TYR A 198 12.14 35.00 27.69
N ARG A 199 11.02 35.43 27.14
CA ARG A 199 10.61 36.82 27.13
C ARG A 199 10.37 37.36 28.53
N THR A 200 9.74 36.59 29.43
CA THR A 200 9.39 36.98 30.78
C THR A 200 10.63 37.36 31.63
N PRO A 201 11.65 36.49 31.79
CA PRO A 201 12.84 36.84 32.57
C PRO A 201 13.67 37.93 31.91
N LEU A 202 13.73 37.99 30.56
CA LEU A 202 14.42 39.07 29.85
C LEU A 202 13.76 40.42 30.14
N THR A 203 12.42 40.49 30.12
CA THR A 203 11.68 41.70 30.49
C THR A 203 11.92 42.10 31.94
N THR A 204 12.00 41.11 32.86
CA THR A 204 12.30 41.37 34.27
C THR A 204 13.71 41.91 34.48
N ILE A 205 14.69 41.35 33.79
CA ILE A 205 16.09 41.83 33.80
C ILE A 205 16.12 43.25 33.27
N PHE A 206 15.54 43.50 32.10
CA PHE A 206 15.55 44.81 31.48
C PHE A 206 14.88 45.88 32.33
N SER A 207 13.64 45.64 32.81
CA SER A 207 12.93 46.61 33.68
C SER A 207 13.65 46.86 35.02
N SER A 208 14.24 45.81 35.64
CA SER A 208 15.02 45.98 36.89
C SER A 208 16.29 46.78 36.64
N ALA A 209 16.95 46.59 35.52
CA ALA A 209 18.15 47.34 35.13
C ALA A 209 17.81 48.83 34.85
N GLU A 210 16.72 49.10 34.11
CA GLU A 210 16.23 50.47 33.86
C GLU A 210 15.90 51.19 35.19
N MET A 211 15.17 50.51 36.09
CA MET A 211 14.83 51.07 37.39
C MET A 211 16.07 51.38 38.23
N LEU A 212 17.09 50.52 38.24
CA LEU A 212 18.35 50.77 38.88
C LEU A 212 19.11 51.94 38.25
N GLN A 213 19.08 52.04 36.91
CA GLN A 213 19.74 53.14 36.18
C GLN A 213 19.12 54.51 36.51
N VAL A 214 17.79 54.60 36.59
CA VAL A 214 17.07 55.90 36.81
C VAL A 214 17.02 56.30 38.27
N TYR A 215 16.80 55.32 39.18
CA TYR A 215 16.43 55.62 40.56
C TYR A 215 17.47 55.24 41.58
N ARG A 216 18.65 54.62 41.23
CA ARG A 216 19.67 54.16 42.21
C ARG A 216 20.06 55.19 43.22
N HIS A 217 20.13 56.47 42.86
CA HIS A 217 20.49 57.59 43.77
C HIS A 217 19.37 58.03 44.72
N LYS A 218 18.13 57.56 44.50
CA LYS A 218 16.96 57.87 45.29
C LYS A 218 16.48 56.71 46.16
N TRP A 219 17.06 55.52 45.96
CA TRP A 219 16.66 54.33 46.67
C TRP A 219 17.68 53.96 47.77
N ASP A 220 17.15 53.35 48.83
CA ASP A 220 17.94 52.71 49.84
C ASP A 220 18.61 51.43 49.31
N ASP A 221 19.65 50.97 50.00
CA ASP A 221 20.45 49.79 49.62
C ASP A 221 19.58 48.53 49.54
N ASN A 222 18.57 48.39 50.42
CA ASN A 222 17.67 47.25 50.41
C ASN A 222 16.82 47.17 49.12
N LYS A 223 16.37 48.31 48.63
CA LYS A 223 15.57 48.37 47.39
C LYS A 223 16.45 48.09 46.16
N GLN A 224 17.66 48.61 46.13
CA GLN A 224 18.63 48.30 45.09
C GLN A 224 18.96 46.79 45.09
N LEU A 225 19.24 46.23 46.26
CA LEU A 225 19.54 44.80 46.45
C LEU A 225 18.42 43.90 45.91
N LYS A 226 17.14 44.25 46.14
CA LYS A 226 15.99 43.52 45.61
C LYS A 226 15.97 43.48 44.08
N HIS A 227 16.34 44.55 43.42
CA HIS A 227 16.40 44.57 41.94
C HIS A 227 17.61 43.76 41.43
N PHE A 228 18.75 43.82 42.07
CA PHE A 228 19.89 42.95 41.74
C PHE A 228 19.54 41.47 41.92
N GLN A 229 18.89 41.10 43.00
CA GLN A 229 18.42 39.74 43.25
C GLN A 229 17.43 39.26 42.19
N ARG A 230 16.51 40.13 41.74
CA ARG A 230 15.58 39.81 40.63
C ARG A 230 16.33 39.55 39.33
N ILE A 231 17.34 40.38 39.00
CA ILE A 231 18.17 40.15 37.80
C ILE A 231 18.89 38.81 37.93
N GLN A 232 19.57 38.55 39.04
CA GLN A 232 20.31 37.30 39.25
C GLN A 232 19.41 36.07 39.18
N SER A 233 18.23 36.11 39.83
CA SER A 233 17.23 35.01 39.75
C SER A 233 16.75 34.78 38.33
N SER A 234 16.47 35.84 37.57
CA SER A 234 16.03 35.73 36.17
C SER A 234 17.11 35.19 35.27
N VAL A 235 18.40 35.54 35.48
CA VAL A 235 19.54 34.96 34.74
C VAL A 235 19.71 33.48 35.06
N LYS A 236 19.64 33.09 36.34
CA LYS A 236 19.72 31.68 36.75
C LYS A 236 18.59 30.87 36.09
N HIS A 237 17.38 31.42 36.06
CA HIS A 237 16.21 30.78 35.40
C HIS A 237 16.43 30.59 33.91
N LEU A 238 16.98 31.60 33.19
CA LEU A 238 17.31 31.53 31.78
C LEU A 238 18.35 30.44 31.48
N VAL A 239 19.40 30.35 32.31
CA VAL A 239 20.45 29.33 32.15
C VAL A 239 19.87 27.93 32.33
N ALA A 240 19.03 27.72 33.34
CA ALA A 240 18.38 26.43 33.59
C ALA A 240 17.51 26.05 32.39
N LEU A 241 16.74 27.00 31.85
CA LEU A 241 15.85 26.77 30.69
C LEU A 241 16.62 26.43 29.40
N VAL A 242 17.76 27.08 29.15
CA VAL A 242 18.67 26.74 28.04
C VAL A 242 19.19 25.31 28.21
N ASN A 243 19.63 24.94 29.41
CA ASN A 243 20.13 23.59 29.69
C ASN A 243 19.04 22.52 29.52
N ASP A 244 17.81 22.79 29.96
CA ASP A 244 16.67 21.90 29.77
C ASP A 244 16.36 21.65 28.28
N VAL A 245 16.36 22.71 27.48
CA VAL A 245 16.13 22.62 26.03
C VAL A 245 17.28 21.86 25.34
N LEU A 246 18.51 22.12 25.70
CA LEU A 246 19.69 21.43 25.19
C LEU A 246 19.66 19.93 25.54
N PHE A 247 19.29 19.61 26.77
CA PHE A 247 19.17 18.23 27.26
C PHE A 247 18.11 17.47 26.46
N LEU A 248 16.92 18.06 26.29
CA LEU A 248 15.85 17.42 25.50
C LEU A 248 16.26 17.22 24.05
N ASN A 249 16.94 18.20 23.45
CA ASN A 249 17.41 18.10 22.08
C ASN A 249 18.43 16.95 21.91
N GLN A 250 19.34 16.80 22.87
CA GLN A 250 20.30 15.67 22.90
C GLN A 250 19.60 14.32 23.11
N ALA A 251 18.56 14.29 23.94
CA ALA A 251 17.79 13.09 24.25
C ALA A 251 16.90 12.62 23.08
N GLU A 252 16.36 13.53 22.25
CA GLU A 252 15.56 13.20 21.07
C GLU A 252 16.41 12.67 19.91
N PHE A 253 17.66 13.15 19.76
CA PHE A 253 18.55 12.73 18.68
C PHE A 253 19.47 11.55 19.04
N GLU A 254 19.12 10.75 20.07
CA GLU A 254 19.91 9.58 20.54
C GLU A 254 21.40 9.89 20.84
N LYS A 255 21.70 11.16 21.17
CA LYS A 255 23.06 11.63 21.46
C LYS A 255 23.38 11.61 22.96
N LEU A 256 22.42 11.22 23.80
CA LEU A 256 22.65 11.02 25.22
C LEU A 256 23.28 9.64 25.42
N GLU A 257 24.58 9.65 25.67
CA GLU A 257 25.32 8.46 26.06
C GLU A 257 25.02 8.12 27.51
N PHE A 258 24.70 6.86 27.80
CA PHE A 258 24.50 6.35 29.16
C PHE A 258 25.82 5.83 29.73
N HIS A 259 26.33 6.50 30.78
CA HIS A 259 27.62 6.19 31.40
C HIS A 259 27.45 5.75 32.87
N PRO A 260 27.08 4.49 33.12
CA PRO A 260 26.90 4.01 34.50
C PRO A 260 28.24 3.94 35.24
N THR A 261 28.25 4.51 36.42
CA THR A 261 29.38 4.49 37.37
C THR A 261 28.92 3.90 38.69
N LEU A 262 29.86 3.37 39.50
CA LEU A 262 29.53 2.83 40.80
C LEU A 262 29.27 3.98 41.79
N ILE A 263 28.02 4.11 42.26
CA ILE A 263 27.54 5.20 43.09
C ILE A 263 27.15 4.65 44.47
N ASN A 264 27.61 5.32 45.54
CA ASN A 264 27.07 5.14 46.89
C ASN A 264 25.87 6.08 47.04
N LEU A 265 24.66 5.51 47.05
CA LEU A 265 23.41 6.27 46.96
C LEU A 265 23.14 7.16 48.17
N VAL A 266 23.40 6.69 49.37
CA VAL A 266 23.08 7.44 50.61
C VAL A 266 23.85 8.76 50.66
N PRO A 267 25.20 8.80 50.58
CA PRO A 267 25.94 10.04 50.51
C PRO A 267 25.56 10.93 49.33
N PHE A 268 25.29 10.32 48.16
CA PHE A 268 24.89 11.05 46.96
C PHE A 268 23.55 11.79 47.14
N VAL A 269 22.55 11.13 47.73
CA VAL A 269 21.24 11.76 48.00
C VAL A 269 21.39 12.86 49.05
N HIS A 270 22.19 12.65 50.10
CA HIS A 270 22.50 13.69 51.09
C HIS A 270 23.09 14.94 50.44
N GLU A 271 24.09 14.78 49.56
CA GLU A 271 24.69 15.90 48.82
C GLU A 271 23.66 16.70 48.03
N VAL A 272 22.77 16.02 47.27
CA VAL A 272 21.72 16.68 46.48
C VAL A 272 20.68 17.39 47.36
N VAL A 273 20.32 16.80 48.50
CA VAL A 273 19.38 17.40 49.46
C VAL A 273 19.99 18.64 50.12
N ASP A 274 21.26 18.55 50.58
CA ASP A 274 21.97 19.67 51.25
C ASP A 274 22.16 20.85 50.26
N GLU A 275 22.51 20.56 49.00
CA GLU A 275 22.63 21.58 47.96
C GLU A 275 21.29 22.33 47.77
N LEU A 276 20.18 21.62 47.67
CA LEU A 276 18.86 22.23 47.50
C LEU A 276 18.39 22.94 48.78
N GLN A 277 18.60 22.37 49.96
CA GLN A 277 18.21 23.00 51.23
C GLN A 277 18.90 24.36 51.41
N SER A 278 20.14 24.53 50.94
CA SER A 278 20.87 25.81 50.99
C SER A 278 20.23 26.91 50.10
N THR A 279 19.36 26.54 49.16
CA THR A 279 18.72 27.48 48.24
C THR A 279 17.26 27.79 48.58
N VAL A 280 16.69 27.13 49.61
CA VAL A 280 15.29 27.17 49.98
C VAL A 280 15.03 28.06 51.18
N ASP A 281 13.88 28.75 51.22
CA ASP A 281 13.42 29.55 52.34
C ASP A 281 13.16 28.68 53.60
N ASP A 282 13.24 29.26 54.79
CA ASP A 282 12.94 28.61 56.09
C ASP A 282 11.56 27.97 56.23
N LYS A 283 10.69 28.17 55.22
CA LYS A 283 9.32 27.62 55.17
C LYS A 283 9.25 26.16 54.75
N HIS A 284 10.27 25.65 54.09
CA HIS A 284 10.32 24.27 53.60
C HIS A 284 11.38 23.47 54.32
N CYS A 285 11.03 22.26 54.74
CA CYS A 285 11.94 21.34 55.36
C CYS A 285 12.12 20.11 54.45
N LEU A 286 13.34 19.94 53.88
CA LEU A 286 13.69 18.75 53.16
C LEU A 286 14.15 17.67 54.14
N ARG A 287 13.50 16.52 54.10
CA ARG A 287 13.86 15.37 54.94
C ARG A 287 14.23 14.18 54.08
N PHE A 288 15.44 13.67 54.33
CA PHE A 288 15.86 12.40 53.77
C PHE A 288 15.60 11.29 54.78
N ALA A 289 14.83 10.28 54.38
CA ALA A 289 14.58 9.07 55.14
C ALA A 289 15.28 7.90 54.46
N ASP A 290 16.32 7.43 55.06
CA ASP A 290 17.05 6.23 54.67
C ASP A 290 16.39 5.03 55.36
N GLN A 291 16.01 3.99 54.60
CA GLN A 291 15.35 2.82 55.20
C GLN A 291 16.20 1.55 55.15
N ASP A 292 17.24 1.48 54.30
CA ASP A 292 18.00 0.25 54.11
C ASP A 292 19.50 0.54 53.87
N ASP A 293 20.35 -0.40 54.23
CA ASP A 293 21.78 -0.41 53.96
C ASP A 293 22.00 -0.69 52.43
N CYS A 294 21.73 0.34 51.60
CA CYS A 294 21.88 0.27 50.18
C CYS A 294 23.32 0.09 49.75
N LYS A 295 23.66 -1.01 49.12
CA LYS A 295 24.99 -1.24 48.53
C LYS A 295 25.25 -0.28 47.38
N PRO A 296 26.52 0.05 47.08
CA PRO A 296 26.85 0.80 45.88
C PRO A 296 26.31 0.13 44.62
N VAL A 297 25.75 0.92 43.68
CA VAL A 297 25.05 0.46 42.46
C VAL A 297 25.62 1.14 41.24
N PHE A 298 25.50 0.48 40.07
CA PHE A 298 25.89 1.06 38.80
C PHE A 298 24.73 1.86 38.21
N LEU A 299 24.81 3.19 38.25
CA LEU A 299 23.86 4.14 37.65
C LEU A 299 24.63 5.31 37.01
N ASP A 300 23.99 6.05 36.10
CA ASP A 300 24.56 7.28 35.58
C ASP A 300 24.34 8.42 36.59
N GLU A 301 25.43 8.90 37.17
CA GLU A 301 25.40 9.93 38.22
C GLU A 301 24.77 11.25 37.75
N LYS A 302 25.06 11.66 36.51
CA LYS A 302 24.53 12.91 35.94
C LYS A 302 23.02 12.83 35.72
N LEU A 303 22.55 11.72 35.15
CA LEU A 303 21.12 11.49 34.92
C LEU A 303 20.37 11.31 36.24
N LEU A 304 20.95 10.62 37.21
CA LEU A 304 20.37 10.46 38.54
C LEU A 304 20.25 11.82 39.27
N ARG A 305 21.30 12.66 39.22
CA ARG A 305 21.29 14.03 39.77
C ARG A 305 20.18 14.85 39.11
N GLN A 306 20.01 14.74 37.81
CA GLN A 306 18.96 15.43 37.06
C GLN A 306 17.54 14.97 37.48
N ILE A 307 17.34 13.67 37.71
CA ILE A 307 16.07 13.12 38.24
C ILE A 307 15.75 13.74 39.60
N LEU A 308 16.67 13.59 40.55
CA LEU A 308 16.43 14.02 41.93
C LEU A 308 16.26 15.54 42.05
N THR A 309 17.10 16.33 41.38
CA THR A 309 17.00 17.79 41.39
C THR A 309 15.69 18.28 40.83
N ASN A 310 15.23 17.70 39.72
CA ASN A 310 13.94 18.05 39.14
C ASN A 310 12.75 17.69 40.04
N LEU A 311 12.74 16.51 40.63
CA LEU A 311 11.64 16.09 41.49
C LEU A 311 11.60 16.92 42.79
N LEU A 312 12.73 17.12 43.41
CA LEU A 312 12.81 17.90 44.66
C LEU A 312 12.50 19.40 44.45
N SER A 313 13.02 19.99 43.36
CA SER A 313 12.68 21.38 43.00
C SER A 313 11.20 21.56 42.67
N ASN A 314 10.58 20.59 42.02
CA ASN A 314 9.15 20.59 41.80
C ASN A 314 8.35 20.50 43.11
N ALA A 315 8.72 19.60 44.00
CA ALA A 315 8.11 19.44 45.32
C ALA A 315 8.12 20.74 46.12
N ILE A 316 9.26 21.45 46.17
CA ILE A 316 9.40 22.77 46.81
C ILE A 316 8.52 23.80 46.14
N LYS A 317 8.62 23.91 44.84
CA LYS A 317 7.93 24.92 44.00
C LYS A 317 6.42 24.81 44.05
N TYR A 318 5.86 23.61 44.07
CA TYR A 318 4.43 23.35 44.11
C TYR A 318 3.87 23.24 45.52
N SER A 319 4.68 23.56 46.56
CA SER A 319 4.26 23.69 47.93
C SER A 319 4.36 25.17 48.43
N PRO A 320 3.60 26.13 47.85
CA PRO A 320 3.74 27.57 48.08
C PRO A 320 3.47 28.00 49.52
N LYS A 321 2.77 27.18 50.29
CA LYS A 321 2.51 27.44 51.72
C LYS A 321 3.67 26.98 52.64
N GLY A 322 4.72 26.39 52.06
CA GLY A 322 5.74 25.66 52.81
C GLY A 322 5.26 24.24 53.12
N GLY A 323 6.01 23.55 53.95
CA GLY A 323 5.69 22.18 54.38
C GLY A 323 6.90 21.23 54.29
N ASN A 324 6.64 19.95 54.53
CA ASN A 324 7.66 18.92 54.47
C ASN A 324 7.78 18.36 53.05
N VAL A 325 8.98 18.34 52.54
CA VAL A 325 9.33 17.58 51.33
C VAL A 325 10.18 16.40 51.79
N GLN A 326 9.67 15.20 51.58
CA GLN A 326 10.34 13.97 52.01
C GLN A 326 10.88 13.22 50.79
N ILE A 327 12.18 12.89 50.82
CA ILE A 327 12.76 11.91 49.93
C ILE A 327 13.02 10.62 50.69
N ARG A 328 12.58 9.49 50.18
CA ARG A 328 12.81 8.15 50.70
C ARG A 328 13.61 7.35 49.70
N LEU A 329 14.64 6.64 50.19
CA LEU A 329 15.43 5.70 49.42
C LEU A 329 15.16 4.30 49.98
N SER A 330 14.81 3.35 49.10
CA SER A 330 14.74 1.92 49.43
C SER A 330 15.38 1.07 48.34
N CYS A 331 16.01 -0.02 48.74
CA CYS A 331 16.67 -0.96 47.86
C CYS A 331 15.99 -2.33 47.94
N GLU A 332 15.37 -2.76 46.86
CA GLU A 332 14.66 -4.04 46.76
C GLU A 332 15.32 -4.93 45.72
N TYR A 333 15.81 -6.12 46.15
CA TYR A 333 16.42 -7.14 45.28
C TYR A 333 17.31 -6.59 44.14
N ASN A 334 16.74 -6.19 43.02
CA ASN A 334 17.43 -5.74 41.82
C ASN A 334 17.00 -4.32 41.40
N ARG A 335 16.39 -3.55 42.29
CA ARG A 335 15.89 -2.20 42.02
C ARG A 335 16.17 -1.25 43.16
N VAL A 336 16.44 -0.01 42.79
CA VAL A 336 16.50 1.13 43.69
C VAL A 336 15.26 1.97 43.49
N ILE A 337 14.58 2.32 44.56
CA ILE A 337 13.36 3.10 44.55
C ILE A 337 13.60 4.43 45.29
N PHE A 338 13.35 5.53 44.57
CA PHE A 338 13.31 6.87 45.10
C PHE A 338 11.88 7.35 45.15
N GLN A 339 11.39 7.75 46.33
CA GLN A 339 10.08 8.39 46.48
C GLN A 339 10.28 9.82 46.95
N VAL A 340 9.73 10.78 46.20
CA VAL A 340 9.70 12.19 46.55
C VAL A 340 8.26 12.58 46.86
N LYS A 341 7.96 12.93 48.11
CA LYS A 341 6.63 13.30 48.58
C LYS A 341 6.61 14.76 49.03
N ASP A 342 5.62 15.50 48.58
CA ASP A 342 5.31 16.87 48.97
C ASP A 342 3.91 17.02 49.58
N GLU A 343 3.67 18.12 50.29
CA GLU A 343 2.39 18.54 50.84
C GLU A 343 1.83 19.76 50.06
N GLY A 344 2.01 19.72 48.73
CA GLY A 344 1.71 20.84 47.85
C GLY A 344 0.26 20.89 47.38
N ILE A 345 0.06 21.58 46.23
CA ILE A 345 -1.26 21.79 45.64
C ILE A 345 -1.90 20.52 45.06
N GLY A 346 -1.14 19.44 44.88
CA GLY A 346 -1.59 18.22 44.21
C GLY A 346 -1.86 18.43 42.74
N ILE A 347 -2.26 17.34 42.05
CA ILE A 347 -2.47 17.27 40.61
C ILE A 347 -3.82 16.59 40.31
N PRO A 348 -4.69 17.17 39.48
CA PRO A 348 -5.94 16.55 39.08
C PRO A 348 -5.73 15.18 38.43
N SER A 349 -6.57 14.20 38.79
CA SER A 349 -6.43 12.81 38.30
C SER A 349 -6.46 12.69 36.78
N GLU A 350 -7.28 13.51 36.13
CA GLU A 350 -7.45 13.51 34.66
C GLU A 350 -6.18 14.00 33.91
N GLU A 351 -5.28 14.69 34.61
CA GLU A 351 -4.09 15.29 34.01
C GLU A 351 -2.81 14.51 34.32
N GLN A 352 -2.84 13.52 35.23
CA GLN A 352 -1.67 12.79 35.68
C GLN A 352 -0.97 12.04 34.55
N ASP A 353 -1.71 11.45 33.60
CA ASP A 353 -1.15 10.72 32.44
C ASP A 353 -0.44 11.64 31.43
N GLN A 354 -0.71 12.94 31.47
CA GLN A 354 -0.13 13.90 30.53
C GLN A 354 1.07 14.67 31.08
N LEU A 355 1.37 14.53 32.38
CA LEU A 355 2.43 15.27 33.07
C LEU A 355 3.83 15.04 32.51
N PHE A 356 4.06 13.86 31.95
CA PHE A 356 5.36 13.47 31.41
C PHE A 356 5.58 13.91 29.97
N LYS A 357 4.59 14.54 29.33
CA LYS A 357 4.75 15.15 28.01
C LYS A 357 5.48 16.47 28.12
N SER A 358 6.38 16.76 27.20
CA SER A 358 7.12 18.03 27.17
C SER A 358 6.15 19.22 27.09
N PHE A 359 6.44 20.25 27.90
CA PHE A 359 5.64 21.47 28.03
C PHE A 359 4.23 21.27 28.63
N SER A 360 3.97 20.13 29.24
CA SER A 360 2.70 19.88 29.94
C SER A 360 2.74 20.53 31.33
N ARG A 361 1.64 21.19 31.70
CA ARG A 361 1.43 21.80 33.03
C ARG A 361 0.00 21.52 33.47
N ALA A 362 -0.17 21.18 34.74
CA ALA A 362 -1.50 20.98 35.30
C ALA A 362 -2.28 22.32 35.36
N SER A 363 -3.59 22.24 35.18
CA SER A 363 -4.46 23.43 35.14
C SER A 363 -4.51 24.21 36.45
N ASN A 364 -4.24 23.53 37.59
CA ASN A 364 -4.30 24.12 38.93
C ASN A 364 -3.02 24.85 39.37
N VAL A 365 -1.95 24.88 38.51
CA VAL A 365 -0.67 25.54 38.89
C VAL A 365 -0.72 27.08 38.92
N GLY A 366 -1.77 27.69 38.35
CA GLY A 366 -1.98 29.13 38.40
C GLY A 366 -0.78 29.95 37.92
N THR A 367 -0.29 30.85 38.77
CA THR A 367 0.85 31.76 38.51
C THR A 367 2.24 31.16 38.85
N ILE A 368 2.31 29.92 39.31
CA ILE A 368 3.60 29.28 39.65
C ILE A 368 4.41 29.13 38.37
N ALA A 369 5.55 29.81 38.26
CA ALA A 369 6.40 29.80 37.06
C ALA A 369 6.93 28.40 36.72
N GLY A 370 7.02 28.04 35.46
CA GLY A 370 7.64 26.76 35.07
C GLY A 370 7.44 26.40 33.61
N THR A 371 8.44 25.74 33.05
CA THR A 371 8.57 25.39 31.65
C THR A 371 7.74 24.19 31.22
N GLY A 372 7.35 23.31 32.15
CA GLY A 372 6.73 22.01 31.85
C GLY A 372 7.72 20.99 31.27
N LEU A 373 9.05 21.24 31.36
CA LEU A 373 10.09 20.36 30.84
C LEU A 373 10.65 19.40 31.92
N GLY A 374 10.66 19.78 33.19
CA GLY A 374 11.32 19.01 34.25
C GLY A 374 10.86 17.57 34.33
N LEU A 375 9.53 17.29 34.28
CA LEU A 375 9.01 15.92 34.38
C LEU A 375 9.24 15.10 33.09
N SER A 376 9.28 15.71 31.93
CA SER A 376 9.65 15.03 30.68
C SER A 376 11.15 14.66 30.68
N ILE A 377 11.99 15.51 31.25
CA ILE A 377 13.42 15.22 31.50
C ILE A 377 13.57 14.04 32.46
N VAL A 378 12.85 14.06 33.60
CA VAL A 378 12.84 12.92 34.53
C VAL A 378 12.46 11.63 33.84
N LYS A 379 11.36 11.63 33.07
CA LYS A 379 10.91 10.46 32.33
C LYS A 379 11.97 9.93 31.37
N LYS A 380 12.62 10.81 30.63
CA LYS A 380 13.70 10.42 29.69
C LYS A 380 14.92 9.84 30.40
N CYS A 381 15.33 10.45 31.51
CA CYS A 381 16.42 9.92 32.34
C CYS A 381 16.08 8.54 32.93
N VAL A 382 14.86 8.35 33.40
CA VAL A 382 14.37 7.06 33.91
C VAL A 382 14.34 5.99 32.83
N ASP A 383 13.87 6.35 31.63
CA ASP A 383 13.82 5.45 30.49
C ASP A 383 15.21 5.01 30.03
N LEU A 384 16.19 5.91 30.02
CA LEU A 384 17.61 5.59 29.74
C LEU A 384 18.20 4.61 30.74
N HIS A 385 17.73 4.62 31.99
CA HIS A 385 18.11 3.64 33.02
C HIS A 385 17.32 2.32 32.91
N GLY A 386 16.35 2.19 31.96
CA GLY A 386 15.41 1.06 31.90
C GLY A 386 14.46 0.99 33.10
N GLY A 387 14.22 2.14 33.74
CA GLY A 387 13.43 2.28 34.94
C GLY A 387 11.94 2.53 34.73
N GLN A 388 11.22 2.78 35.83
CA GLN A 388 9.80 3.12 35.83
C GLN A 388 9.55 4.37 36.67
N LEU A 389 8.63 5.22 36.22
CA LEU A 389 8.21 6.45 36.92
C LEU A 389 6.69 6.37 37.12
N ALA A 390 6.28 6.58 38.41
CA ALA A 390 4.86 6.63 38.78
C ALA A 390 4.58 7.92 39.59
N VAL A 391 3.29 8.33 39.56
CA VAL A 391 2.80 9.48 40.33
C VAL A 391 1.51 9.10 41.02
N GLU A 392 1.39 9.52 42.29
CA GLU A 392 0.19 9.46 43.12
C GLU A 392 -0.05 10.87 43.65
N SER A 393 -1.19 11.45 43.38
CA SER A 393 -1.48 12.83 43.76
C SER A 393 -2.94 13.07 44.01
N GLU A 394 -3.23 13.91 45.00
CA GLU A 394 -4.58 14.37 45.32
C GLU A 394 -4.58 15.88 45.51
N VAL A 395 -5.51 16.58 44.88
CA VAL A 395 -5.60 18.04 44.92
C VAL A 395 -5.81 18.54 46.34
N GLY A 396 -4.91 19.42 46.80
CA GLY A 396 -4.92 19.99 48.15
C GLY A 396 -4.29 19.12 49.24
N VAL A 397 -3.86 17.91 48.92
CA VAL A 397 -3.16 16.99 49.84
C VAL A 397 -1.66 16.95 49.56
N GLY A 398 -1.28 16.83 48.27
CA GLY A 398 0.10 16.77 47.81
C GLY A 398 0.35 15.74 46.73
N THR A 399 1.65 15.52 46.42
CA THR A 399 2.07 14.60 45.36
C THR A 399 3.20 13.68 45.83
N THR A 400 3.19 12.44 45.36
CA THR A 400 4.26 11.48 45.54
C THR A 400 4.73 11.00 44.18
N PHE A 401 5.97 11.26 43.80
CA PHE A 401 6.63 10.68 42.65
C PHE A 401 7.48 9.49 43.07
N THR A 402 7.32 8.36 42.38
CA THR A 402 8.10 7.13 42.64
C THR A 402 8.92 6.80 41.39
N VAL A 403 10.23 6.75 41.54
CA VAL A 403 11.21 6.35 40.51
C VAL A 403 11.79 5.01 40.92
N SER A 404 11.67 4.01 40.06
CA SER A 404 12.25 2.67 40.25
C SER A 404 13.28 2.39 39.16
N LEU A 405 14.56 2.25 39.54
CA LEU A 405 15.67 2.01 38.61
C LEU A 405 16.24 0.59 38.82
N PRO A 406 16.54 -0.18 37.75
CA PRO A 406 17.21 -1.46 37.86
C PRO A 406 18.66 -1.27 38.32
N VAL A 407 19.15 -2.21 39.14
CA VAL A 407 20.50 -2.15 39.73
C VAL A 407 21.57 -2.80 38.86
N ASP A 408 21.16 -3.77 38.04
CA ASP A 408 22.03 -4.44 37.07
C ASP A 408 22.11 -3.57 35.82
N GLY A 409 23.21 -2.85 35.64
CA GLY A 409 23.48 -2.01 34.46
C GLY A 409 23.57 -2.75 33.15
N LYS A 410 22.67 -3.70 32.89
CA LYS A 410 22.42 -4.30 31.57
C LYS A 410 21.36 -3.46 30.88
N LEU A 411 21.81 -2.75 29.87
CA LEU A 411 20.93 -2.25 28.80
C LEU A 411 19.96 -3.37 28.41
N VAL A 412 18.68 -3.07 28.49
CA VAL A 412 17.67 -3.88 27.79
C VAL A 412 17.89 -3.61 26.31
N ASP A 413 18.37 -4.64 25.57
CA ASP A 413 18.54 -4.65 24.11
C ASP A 413 17.22 -4.33 23.39
#